data_bee9b1bbad27be37348b18aed8d24e1d
#
_entry.id   bee9b1bbad27be37348b18aed8d24e1d
#
_cell.length_a   1.000
_cell.length_b   1.000
_cell.length_c   1.000
_cell.angle_alpha   90.00
_cell.angle_beta   90.00
_cell.angle_gamma   90.00
#
_symmetry.space_group_name_H-M   'P 1'
#
loop_
_entity.id
_entity.type
_entity.pdbx_description
1 polymer ?
#
loop_
_entity_poly.entity_id
_entity_poly.type
_entity_poly.pdbx_seq_one_letter_code
_entity_poly.pdbx_strand_id
1 'polypeptide(L)'
;MKDTRDFIIDEAYKLFLNHSYEAVSISLISEAIGFTKGALYHHFRNKEELYRAVIDKHFPITGLTVDVNNISMEEYTSLCIDHTHEILKAIFGNEETFIPVNYLSLIADCFRHYEGFAENKALVIDKAVKDVEVILRNAIKRGEIRSDIKVEVVALQYFSLSVGLAGDLIRTSSVGSAIKSMKGQLNQLYYLLKK
;
A
#
# COMPACT_ATOMS: atom_id res chain seq x y z
N MET A 1 -4.72 16.19 -23.52
CA MET A 1 -5.93 16.41 -22.67
C MET A 1 -6.06 15.23 -21.75
N LYS A 2 -6.16 15.45 -20.43
CA LYS A 2 -6.45 14.37 -19.47
C LYS A 2 -7.82 13.81 -19.82
N ASP A 3 -7.97 12.49 -19.88
CA ASP A 3 -9.27 11.87 -20.14
C ASP A 3 -10.27 12.30 -19.06
N THR A 4 -11.49 12.65 -19.45
CA THR A 4 -12.54 13.11 -18.53
C THR A 4 -12.80 12.06 -17.45
N ARG A 5 -12.74 10.77 -17.80
CA ARG A 5 -12.89 9.67 -16.87
C ARG A 5 -11.78 9.68 -15.81
N ASP A 6 -10.55 9.90 -16.21
CA ASP A 6 -9.39 10.00 -15.31
C ASP A 6 -9.47 11.21 -14.38
N PHE A 7 -9.97 12.33 -14.88
CA PHE A 7 -10.22 13.53 -14.06
C PHE A 7 -11.26 13.25 -12.97
N ILE A 8 -12.37 12.61 -13.31
CA ILE A 8 -13.40 12.22 -12.34
C ILE A 8 -12.83 11.32 -11.25
N ILE A 9 -12.01 10.31 -11.62
CA ILE A 9 -11.36 9.39 -10.68
C ILE A 9 -10.46 10.16 -9.71
N ASP A 10 -9.62 11.07 -10.19
CA ASP A 10 -8.68 11.83 -9.38
C ASP A 10 -9.40 12.76 -8.38
N GLU A 11 -10.48 13.40 -8.80
CA GLU A 11 -11.24 14.27 -7.89
C GLU A 11 -12.09 13.46 -6.89
N ALA A 12 -12.67 12.35 -7.33
CA ALA A 12 -13.39 11.43 -6.44
C ALA A 12 -12.44 10.82 -5.38
N TYR A 13 -11.18 10.54 -5.73
CA TYR A 13 -10.16 10.09 -4.79
C TYR A 13 -10.00 11.07 -3.62
N LYS A 14 -9.90 12.37 -3.88
CA LYS A 14 -9.75 13.39 -2.82
C LYS A 14 -10.94 13.37 -1.85
N LEU A 15 -12.15 13.16 -2.38
CA LEU A 15 -13.35 13.06 -1.55
C LEU A 15 -13.35 11.79 -0.70
N PHE A 16 -13.06 10.63 -1.29
CA PHE A 16 -13.01 9.36 -0.55
C PHE A 16 -11.86 9.30 0.45
N LEU A 17 -10.76 10.02 0.21
CA LEU A 17 -9.67 10.12 1.18
C LEU A 17 -10.07 10.97 2.39
N ASN A 18 -10.87 12.00 2.20
CA ASN A 18 -11.24 12.94 3.28
C ASN A 18 -12.57 12.61 3.97
N HIS A 19 -13.38 11.73 3.37
CA HIS A 19 -14.67 11.32 3.88
C HIS A 19 -14.83 9.80 3.76
N SER A 20 -15.63 9.19 4.65
CA SER A 20 -15.95 7.77 4.52
C SER A 20 -16.70 7.48 3.21
N TYR A 21 -16.59 6.24 2.72
CA TYR A 21 -17.35 5.81 1.55
C TYR A 21 -18.83 6.17 1.65
N GLU A 22 -19.46 5.97 2.81
CA GLU A 22 -20.88 6.25 3.02
C GLU A 22 -21.23 7.74 2.89
N ALA A 23 -20.35 8.62 3.34
CA ALA A 23 -20.57 10.07 3.30
C ALA A 23 -20.41 10.66 1.88
N VAL A 24 -19.69 10.00 0.99
CA VAL A 24 -19.50 10.45 -0.39
C VAL A 24 -20.66 9.99 -1.27
N SER A 25 -21.39 10.92 -1.88
CA SER A 25 -22.47 10.62 -2.83
C SER A 25 -22.08 11.06 -4.25
N ILE A 26 -22.74 10.50 -5.26
CA ILE A 26 -22.62 10.96 -6.66
C ILE A 26 -22.95 12.44 -6.79
N SER A 27 -23.89 12.94 -5.99
CA SER A 27 -24.23 14.37 -5.94
C SER A 27 -23.08 15.23 -5.46
N LEU A 28 -22.45 14.81 -4.34
CA LEU A 28 -21.29 15.52 -3.78
C LEU A 28 -20.11 15.51 -4.78
N ILE A 29 -19.86 14.39 -5.44
CA ILE A 29 -18.81 14.29 -6.46
C ILE A 29 -19.11 15.23 -7.63
N SER A 30 -20.36 15.20 -8.16
CA SER A 30 -20.75 16.04 -9.30
C SER A 30 -20.62 17.53 -8.99
N GLU A 31 -21.01 17.94 -7.79
CA GLU A 31 -20.89 19.32 -7.31
C GLU A 31 -19.41 19.73 -7.20
N ALA A 32 -18.58 18.91 -6.59
CA ALA A 32 -17.14 19.19 -6.39
C ALA A 32 -16.37 19.38 -7.70
N ILE A 33 -16.75 18.63 -8.78
CA ILE A 33 -16.06 18.70 -10.07
C ILE A 33 -16.76 19.63 -11.09
N GLY A 34 -17.90 20.22 -10.73
CA GLY A 34 -18.67 21.10 -11.63
C GLY A 34 -19.38 20.35 -12.77
N PHE A 35 -19.67 19.07 -12.62
CA PHE A 35 -20.35 18.24 -13.62
C PHE A 35 -21.81 17.97 -13.21
N THR A 36 -22.63 17.59 -14.19
CA THR A 36 -23.98 17.08 -13.89
C THR A 36 -23.91 15.61 -13.47
N LYS A 37 -24.86 15.15 -12.66
CA LYS A 37 -24.99 13.71 -12.33
C LYS A 37 -25.09 12.85 -13.59
N GLY A 38 -25.78 13.31 -14.63
CA GLY A 38 -25.89 12.61 -15.92
C GLY A 38 -24.52 12.42 -16.58
N ALA A 39 -23.65 13.42 -16.51
CA ALA A 39 -22.28 13.31 -17.02
C ALA A 39 -21.46 12.24 -16.25
N LEU A 40 -21.61 12.17 -14.91
CA LEU A 40 -20.99 11.10 -14.14
C LEU A 40 -21.51 9.73 -14.52
N TYR A 41 -22.84 9.57 -14.62
CA TYR A 41 -23.47 8.30 -14.99
C TYR A 41 -23.14 7.84 -16.43
N HIS A 42 -22.68 8.75 -17.29
CA HIS A 42 -22.13 8.37 -18.59
C HIS A 42 -20.81 7.60 -18.47
N HIS A 43 -20.00 7.89 -17.44
CA HIS A 43 -18.68 7.27 -17.21
C HIS A 43 -18.72 6.11 -16.22
N PHE A 44 -19.64 6.12 -15.24
CA PHE A 44 -19.73 5.15 -14.16
C PHE A 44 -21.21 4.82 -13.87
N ARG A 45 -21.56 3.53 -13.86
CA ARG A 45 -22.95 3.08 -13.64
C ARG A 45 -23.47 3.41 -12.24
N ASN A 46 -22.58 3.40 -11.24
CA ASN A 46 -22.91 3.62 -9.83
C ASN A 46 -21.67 4.10 -9.07
N LYS A 47 -21.86 4.40 -7.77
CA LYS A 47 -20.78 4.82 -6.88
C LYS A 47 -19.74 3.72 -6.67
N GLU A 48 -20.15 2.48 -6.61
CA GLU A 48 -19.30 1.30 -6.43
C GLU A 48 -18.30 1.16 -7.58
N GLU A 49 -18.74 1.33 -8.82
CA GLU A 49 -17.87 1.28 -10.00
C GLU A 49 -16.85 2.42 -9.99
N LEU A 50 -17.27 3.64 -9.64
CA LEU A 50 -16.37 4.77 -9.50
C LEU A 50 -15.37 4.53 -8.36
N TYR A 51 -15.83 4.06 -7.20
CA TYR A 51 -14.97 3.75 -6.07
C TYR A 51 -13.93 2.69 -6.42
N ARG A 52 -14.35 1.60 -7.09
CA ARG A 52 -13.42 0.57 -7.59
C ARG A 52 -12.36 1.18 -8.51
N ALA A 53 -12.76 2.01 -9.48
CA ALA A 53 -11.80 2.67 -10.37
C ALA A 53 -10.83 3.61 -9.64
N VAL A 54 -11.28 4.28 -8.58
CA VAL A 54 -10.44 5.10 -7.70
C VAL A 54 -9.41 4.22 -6.98
N ILE A 55 -9.85 3.11 -6.39
CA ILE A 55 -8.94 2.21 -5.66
C ILE A 55 -7.94 1.55 -6.62
N ASP A 56 -8.39 1.07 -7.77
CA ASP A 56 -7.51 0.45 -8.79
C ASP A 56 -6.41 1.41 -9.26
N LYS A 57 -6.72 2.70 -9.37
CA LYS A 57 -5.76 3.71 -9.81
C LYS A 57 -4.81 4.17 -8.70
N HIS A 58 -5.33 4.44 -7.51
CA HIS A 58 -4.57 5.09 -6.44
C HIS A 58 -4.03 4.12 -5.38
N PHE A 59 -4.61 2.91 -5.29
CA PHE A 59 -4.22 1.84 -4.34
C PHE A 59 -4.05 0.49 -5.04
N PRO A 60 -3.25 0.41 -6.09
CA PRO A 60 -3.08 -0.85 -6.79
C PRO A 60 -2.63 -1.94 -5.81
N ILE A 61 -3.32 -3.07 -5.84
CA ILE A 61 -2.94 -4.25 -5.05
C ILE A 61 -1.76 -4.92 -5.75
N THR A 62 -0.59 -4.32 -5.64
CA THR A 62 0.63 -4.84 -6.26
C THR A 62 1.64 -5.21 -5.20
N GLY A 63 2.29 -6.37 -5.39
CA GLY A 63 3.46 -6.78 -4.62
C GLY A 63 4.75 -6.31 -5.29
N LEU A 64 5.83 -6.30 -4.53
CA LEU A 64 7.16 -6.08 -5.07
C LEU A 64 7.54 -7.23 -6.02
N THR A 65 7.96 -6.90 -7.23
CA THR A 65 8.45 -7.91 -8.20
C THR A 65 9.97 -7.96 -8.15
N VAL A 66 10.52 -9.11 -7.75
CA VAL A 66 11.96 -9.32 -7.62
C VAL A 66 12.37 -10.69 -8.16
N ASP A 67 13.62 -10.83 -8.58
CA ASP A 67 14.22 -12.15 -8.84
C ASP A 67 14.65 -12.76 -7.52
N VAL A 68 13.73 -13.53 -6.91
CA VAL A 68 13.92 -14.18 -5.60
C VAL A 68 15.12 -15.14 -5.55
N ASN A 69 15.62 -15.60 -6.69
CA ASN A 69 16.73 -16.55 -6.75
C ASN A 69 18.10 -15.85 -6.69
N ASN A 70 18.20 -14.64 -7.18
CA ASN A 70 19.47 -13.93 -7.33
C ASN A 70 19.65 -12.74 -6.39
N ILE A 71 18.55 -12.17 -5.89
CA ILE A 71 18.61 -11.02 -4.97
C ILE A 71 19.24 -11.39 -3.63
N SER A 72 20.08 -10.53 -3.07
CA SER A 72 20.55 -10.64 -1.69
C SER A 72 19.49 -10.17 -0.70
N MET A 73 19.62 -10.55 0.57
CA MET A 73 18.72 -10.08 1.62
C MET A 73 18.90 -8.57 1.90
N GLU A 74 20.11 -8.06 1.72
CA GLU A 74 20.43 -6.64 1.84
C GLU A 74 19.73 -5.82 0.74
N GLU A 75 19.86 -6.24 -0.52
CA GLU A 75 19.18 -5.58 -1.66
C GLU A 75 17.66 -5.66 -1.52
N TYR A 76 17.12 -6.81 -1.13
CA TYR A 76 15.69 -6.96 -0.90
C TYR A 76 15.18 -6.01 0.18
N THR A 77 15.91 -5.89 1.29
CA THR A 77 15.56 -4.96 2.38
C THR A 77 15.52 -3.51 1.89
N SER A 78 16.50 -3.09 1.09
CA SER A 78 16.53 -1.75 0.49
C SER A 78 15.34 -1.53 -0.46
N LEU A 79 15.07 -2.48 -1.34
CA LEU A 79 13.94 -2.40 -2.28
C LEU A 79 12.59 -2.32 -1.58
N CYS A 80 12.38 -3.04 -0.47
CA CYS A 80 11.16 -2.92 0.33
C CYS A 80 10.95 -1.50 0.86
N ILE A 81 12.02 -0.86 1.33
CA ILE A 81 11.98 0.51 1.85
C ILE A 81 11.64 1.50 0.73
N ASP A 82 12.33 1.39 -0.40
CA ASP A 82 12.14 2.30 -1.53
C ASP A 82 10.74 2.13 -2.15
N HIS A 83 10.28 0.90 -2.32
CA HIS A 83 8.94 0.60 -2.83
C HIS A 83 7.85 1.17 -1.92
N THR A 84 7.99 1.00 -0.61
CA THR A 84 7.05 1.57 0.36
C THR A 84 7.05 3.09 0.31
N HIS A 85 8.22 3.72 0.18
CA HIS A 85 8.33 5.18 0.03
C HIS A 85 7.58 5.68 -1.20
N GLU A 86 7.78 5.05 -2.36
CA GLU A 86 7.10 5.44 -3.60
C GLU A 86 5.57 5.24 -3.50
N ILE A 87 5.10 4.16 -2.87
CA ILE A 87 3.66 3.97 -2.63
C ILE A 87 3.10 5.10 -1.78
N LEU A 88 3.73 5.42 -0.65
CA LEU A 88 3.26 6.48 0.24
C LEU A 88 3.29 7.85 -0.43
N LYS A 89 4.33 8.14 -1.20
CA LYS A 89 4.43 9.36 -1.99
C LYS A 89 3.32 9.46 -3.04
N ALA A 90 3.00 8.37 -3.71
CA ALA A 90 1.91 8.33 -4.68
C ALA A 90 0.54 8.55 -4.02
N ILE A 91 0.33 8.00 -2.81
CA ILE A 91 -0.93 8.12 -2.06
C ILE A 91 -1.10 9.54 -1.49
N PHE A 92 -0.08 10.08 -0.87
CA PHE A 92 -0.19 11.30 -0.05
C PHE A 92 0.31 12.57 -0.73
N GLY A 93 1.07 12.48 -1.83
CA GLY A 93 1.61 13.65 -2.49
C GLY A 93 2.50 14.49 -1.54
N ASN A 94 2.11 15.73 -1.29
CA ASN A 94 2.82 16.60 -0.35
C ASN A 94 2.38 16.32 1.10
N GLU A 95 3.33 16.15 2.01
CA GLU A 95 3.14 15.77 3.41
C GLU A 95 2.29 16.76 4.24
N GLU A 96 2.16 18.01 3.80
CA GLU A 96 1.51 19.10 4.57
C GLU A 96 0.00 18.87 4.85
N THR A 97 -0.67 18.00 4.10
CA THR A 97 -2.10 17.73 4.24
C THR A 97 -2.42 16.31 4.72
N PHE A 98 -1.41 15.57 5.15
CA PHE A 98 -1.59 14.17 5.51
C PHE A 98 -2.34 14.00 6.85
N ILE A 99 -3.45 13.26 6.82
CA ILE A 99 -4.21 12.85 7.99
C ILE A 99 -4.18 11.32 8.08
N PRO A 100 -3.39 10.72 8.99
CA PRO A 100 -3.20 9.26 9.06
C PRO A 100 -4.50 8.47 9.18
N VAL A 101 -5.45 9.00 9.92
CA VAL A 101 -6.76 8.35 10.14
C VAL A 101 -7.57 8.22 8.85
N ASN A 102 -7.44 9.17 7.92
CA ASN A 102 -8.13 9.13 6.63
C ASN A 102 -7.65 7.94 5.77
N TYR A 103 -6.35 7.68 5.77
CA TYR A 103 -5.78 6.52 5.08
C TYR A 103 -6.32 5.19 5.64
N LEU A 104 -6.34 5.06 6.97
CA LEU A 104 -6.87 3.85 7.62
C LEU A 104 -8.37 3.67 7.34
N SER A 105 -9.13 4.76 7.36
CA SER A 105 -10.56 4.73 7.01
C SER A 105 -10.76 4.25 5.58
N LEU A 106 -9.99 4.78 4.63
CA LEU A 106 -10.07 4.39 3.24
C LEU A 106 -9.73 2.90 3.04
N ILE A 107 -8.69 2.39 3.70
CA ILE A 107 -8.36 0.95 3.66
C ILE A 107 -9.49 0.11 4.27
N ALA A 108 -10.07 0.53 5.39
CA ALA A 108 -11.22 -0.17 5.98
C ALA A 108 -12.43 -0.20 5.04
N ASP A 109 -12.69 0.91 4.33
CA ASP A 109 -13.75 0.99 3.33
C ASP A 109 -13.48 0.10 2.10
N CYS A 110 -12.22 -0.10 1.70
CA CYS A 110 -11.86 -1.08 0.66
C CYS A 110 -12.31 -2.51 1.05
N PHE A 111 -12.07 -2.91 2.29
CA PHE A 111 -12.52 -4.22 2.77
C PHE A 111 -14.04 -4.39 2.82
N ARG A 112 -14.79 -3.29 2.96
CA ARG A 112 -16.26 -3.31 3.06
C ARG A 112 -16.95 -3.19 1.70
N HIS A 113 -16.41 -2.38 0.80
CA HIS A 113 -17.12 -1.89 -0.38
C HIS A 113 -16.47 -2.23 -1.72
N TYR A 114 -15.27 -2.84 -1.70
CA TYR A 114 -14.63 -3.32 -2.92
C TYR A 114 -14.66 -4.86 -2.93
N GLU A 115 -15.57 -5.43 -3.69
CA GLU A 115 -15.71 -6.89 -3.85
C GLU A 115 -14.41 -7.54 -4.34
N GLY A 116 -13.96 -8.57 -3.63
CA GLY A 116 -12.73 -9.29 -3.93
C GLY A 116 -11.44 -8.61 -3.42
N PHE A 117 -11.53 -7.44 -2.74
CA PHE A 117 -10.36 -6.75 -2.22
C PHE A 117 -9.61 -7.60 -1.18
N ALA A 118 -10.33 -8.20 -0.23
CA ALA A 118 -9.75 -9.02 0.83
C ALA A 118 -9.01 -10.24 0.26
N GLU A 119 -9.65 -10.95 -0.67
CA GLU A 119 -9.09 -12.13 -1.33
C GLU A 119 -7.85 -11.80 -2.15
N ASN A 120 -7.92 -10.75 -2.98
CA ASN A 120 -6.80 -10.29 -3.77
C ASN A 120 -5.64 -9.82 -2.89
N LYS A 121 -5.94 -9.10 -1.81
CA LYS A 121 -4.92 -8.65 -0.85
C LYS A 121 -4.25 -9.83 -0.15
N ALA A 122 -5.02 -10.84 0.27
CA ALA A 122 -4.48 -12.06 0.87
C ALA A 122 -3.53 -12.79 -0.08
N LEU A 123 -3.89 -12.96 -1.36
CA LEU A 123 -3.02 -13.59 -2.37
C LEU A 123 -1.70 -12.84 -2.56
N VAL A 124 -1.73 -11.51 -2.60
CA VAL A 124 -0.51 -10.69 -2.72
C VAL A 124 0.37 -10.83 -1.48
N ILE A 125 -0.23 -10.84 -0.28
CA ILE A 125 0.50 -11.03 0.98
C ILE A 125 1.14 -12.41 1.04
N ASP A 126 0.38 -13.47 0.75
CA ASP A 126 0.88 -14.84 0.76
C ASP A 126 2.04 -15.03 -0.21
N LYS A 127 1.93 -14.43 -1.40
CA LYS A 127 3.02 -14.42 -2.37
C LYS A 127 4.24 -13.69 -1.82
N ALA A 128 4.07 -12.50 -1.26
CA ALA A 128 5.19 -11.71 -0.72
C ALA A 128 5.90 -12.46 0.42
N VAL A 129 5.16 -13.10 1.33
CA VAL A 129 5.76 -13.92 2.41
C VAL A 129 6.54 -15.09 1.85
N LYS A 130 6.00 -15.81 0.85
CA LYS A 130 6.69 -16.91 0.18
C LYS A 130 7.95 -16.44 -0.56
N ASP A 131 7.89 -15.31 -1.23
CA ASP A 131 9.07 -14.73 -1.90
C ASP A 131 10.18 -14.44 -0.88
N VAL A 132 9.86 -13.87 0.29
CA VAL A 132 10.81 -13.64 1.38
C VAL A 132 11.39 -14.95 1.92
N GLU A 133 10.58 -15.99 2.08
CA GLU A 133 11.07 -17.31 2.49
C GLU A 133 12.13 -17.87 1.52
N VAL A 134 11.90 -17.74 0.21
CA VAL A 134 12.86 -18.18 -0.82
C VAL A 134 14.14 -17.36 -0.73
N ILE A 135 14.05 -16.06 -0.61
CA ILE A 135 15.21 -15.16 -0.48
C ILE A 135 16.03 -15.52 0.76
N LEU A 136 15.37 -15.70 1.92
CA LEU A 136 16.04 -16.10 3.17
C LEU A 136 16.76 -17.46 3.03
N ARG A 137 16.11 -18.48 2.43
CA ARG A 137 16.73 -19.79 2.20
C ARG A 137 17.96 -19.68 1.29
N ASN A 138 17.90 -18.83 0.27
CA ASN A 138 19.01 -18.59 -0.63
C ASN A 138 20.15 -17.81 0.06
N ALA A 139 19.83 -16.82 0.89
CA ALA A 139 20.79 -16.08 1.71
C ALA A 139 21.53 -17.01 2.72
N ILE A 140 20.83 -17.96 3.34
CA ILE A 140 21.44 -19.00 4.18
C ILE A 140 22.42 -19.85 3.36
N LYS A 141 22.01 -20.33 2.18
CA LYS A 141 22.89 -21.15 1.32
C LYS A 141 24.15 -20.40 0.88
N ARG A 142 24.05 -19.09 0.63
CA ARG A 142 25.21 -18.25 0.30
C ARG A 142 26.09 -17.88 1.52
N GLY A 143 25.65 -18.21 2.74
CA GLY A 143 26.34 -17.82 3.97
C GLY A 143 26.22 -16.34 4.31
N GLU A 144 25.26 -15.63 3.71
CA GLU A 144 24.99 -14.23 3.97
C GLU A 144 24.35 -14.03 5.36
N ILE A 145 23.46 -14.94 5.75
CA ILE A 145 22.77 -14.89 7.05
C ILE A 145 22.95 -16.22 7.80
N ARG A 146 22.67 -16.15 9.09
CA ARG A 146 22.73 -17.33 9.99
C ARG A 146 21.67 -18.38 9.64
N SER A 147 21.97 -19.66 9.90
CA SER A 147 21.11 -20.78 9.54
C SER A 147 20.19 -21.28 10.67
N ASP A 148 20.39 -20.82 11.91
CA ASP A 148 19.64 -21.22 13.09
C ASP A 148 18.37 -20.38 13.33
N ILE A 149 17.72 -20.00 12.24
CA ILE A 149 16.46 -19.20 12.25
C ILE A 149 15.29 -20.06 11.75
N LYS A 150 14.08 -19.67 12.17
CA LYS A 150 12.83 -20.17 11.59
C LYS A 150 12.44 -19.27 10.42
N VAL A 151 12.77 -19.71 9.20
CA VAL A 151 12.60 -18.91 7.97
C VAL A 151 11.19 -18.36 7.83
N GLU A 152 10.17 -19.18 8.09
CA GLU A 152 8.77 -18.82 7.98
C GLU A 152 8.39 -17.69 8.96
N VAL A 153 8.94 -17.73 10.17
CA VAL A 153 8.68 -16.70 11.20
C VAL A 153 9.37 -15.39 10.82
N VAL A 154 10.61 -15.45 10.33
CA VAL A 154 11.34 -14.27 9.88
C VAL A 154 10.67 -13.63 8.66
N ALA A 155 10.18 -14.43 7.72
CA ALA A 155 9.42 -13.91 6.57
C ALA A 155 8.15 -13.15 7.01
N LEU A 156 7.41 -13.70 7.98
CA LEU A 156 6.26 -13.01 8.58
C LEU A 156 6.67 -11.74 9.33
N GLN A 157 7.83 -11.70 9.97
CA GLN A 157 8.32 -10.48 10.62
C GLN A 157 8.60 -9.37 9.60
N TYR A 158 9.22 -9.67 8.46
CA TYR A 158 9.39 -8.69 7.37
C TYR A 158 8.06 -8.11 6.91
N PHE A 159 7.06 -8.94 6.71
CA PHE A 159 5.71 -8.49 6.36
C PHE A 159 5.09 -7.65 7.48
N SER A 160 5.16 -8.10 8.73
CA SER A 160 4.58 -7.39 9.89
C SER A 160 5.20 -6.00 10.11
N LEU A 161 6.50 -5.83 9.85
CA LEU A 161 7.16 -4.53 9.92
C LEU A 161 6.63 -3.57 8.84
N SER A 162 6.33 -4.08 7.64
CA SER A 162 5.73 -3.28 6.58
C SER A 162 4.30 -2.84 6.92
N VAL A 163 3.51 -3.71 7.54
CA VAL A 163 2.15 -3.38 8.02
C VAL A 163 2.21 -2.44 9.23
N GLY A 164 3.20 -2.59 10.09
CA GLY A 164 3.45 -1.74 11.27
C GLY A 164 3.64 -0.26 10.93
N LEU A 165 3.96 0.05 9.67
CA LEU A 165 4.03 1.41 9.15
C LEU A 165 2.76 2.23 9.40
N ALA A 166 1.58 1.61 9.33
CA ALA A 166 0.31 2.27 9.63
C ALA A 166 0.28 2.80 11.07
N GLY A 167 0.78 2.03 12.04
CA GLY A 167 0.93 2.45 13.44
C GLY A 167 1.94 3.60 13.58
N ASP A 168 3.06 3.54 12.87
CA ASP A 168 4.06 4.62 12.88
C ASP A 168 3.54 5.91 12.24
N LEU A 169 2.73 5.83 11.19
CA LEU A 169 2.05 6.99 10.59
C LEU A 169 1.12 7.68 11.61
N ILE A 170 0.34 6.90 12.38
CA ILE A 170 -0.52 7.45 13.44
C ILE A 170 0.33 8.10 14.54
N ARG A 171 1.37 7.41 15.00
CA ARG A 171 2.22 7.85 16.10
C ARG A 171 3.01 9.10 15.79
N THR A 172 3.49 9.25 14.54
CA THR A 172 4.39 10.35 14.15
C THR A 172 3.68 11.46 13.40
N SER A 173 2.51 11.19 12.83
CA SER A 173 1.79 12.08 11.90
C SER A 173 2.68 12.60 10.75
N SER A 174 3.69 11.82 10.36
CA SER A 174 4.68 12.18 9.33
C SER A 174 5.09 10.95 8.53
N VAL A 175 4.94 11.02 7.22
CA VAL A 175 5.37 9.96 6.28
C VAL A 175 6.87 9.72 6.39
N GLY A 176 7.67 10.80 6.39
CA GLY A 176 9.13 10.70 6.47
C GLY A 176 9.60 10.04 7.78
N SER A 177 8.96 10.40 8.93
CA SER A 177 9.27 9.79 10.22
C SER A 177 8.88 8.32 10.28
N ALA A 178 7.73 7.94 9.72
CA ALA A 178 7.28 6.56 9.66
C ALA A 178 8.21 5.69 8.79
N ILE A 179 8.61 6.20 7.61
CA ILE A 179 9.59 5.53 6.74
C ILE A 179 10.94 5.37 7.44
N LYS A 180 11.43 6.40 8.13
CA LYS A 180 12.69 6.33 8.90
C LYS A 180 12.62 5.26 9.98
N SER A 181 11.49 5.14 10.68
CA SER A 181 11.26 4.11 11.69
C SER A 181 11.26 2.71 11.05
N MET A 182 10.48 2.49 9.98
CA MET A 182 10.45 1.22 9.25
C MET A 182 11.83 0.82 8.72
N LYS A 183 12.58 1.75 8.12
CA LYS A 183 13.95 1.54 7.67
C LYS A 183 14.85 1.08 8.81
N GLY A 184 14.76 1.74 9.96
CA GLY A 184 15.52 1.36 11.15
C GLY A 184 15.21 -0.05 11.63
N GLN A 185 13.93 -0.43 11.66
CA GLN A 185 13.47 -1.76 12.08
C GLN A 185 13.91 -2.85 11.10
N LEU A 186 13.74 -2.65 9.80
CA LEU A 186 14.14 -3.61 8.76
C LEU A 186 15.67 -3.81 8.73
N ASN A 187 16.43 -2.73 8.82
CA ASN A 187 17.89 -2.78 8.88
C ASN A 187 18.38 -3.50 10.15
N GLN A 188 17.72 -3.25 11.29
CA GLN A 188 18.05 -3.94 12.54
C GLN A 188 17.72 -5.42 12.45
N LEU A 189 16.58 -5.80 11.87
CA LEU A 189 16.24 -7.20 11.64
C LEU A 189 17.30 -7.88 10.76
N TYR A 190 17.67 -7.27 9.63
CA TYR A 190 18.73 -7.80 8.76
C TYR A 190 20.08 -7.92 9.50
N TYR A 191 20.47 -6.91 10.28
CA TYR A 191 21.69 -6.95 11.07
C TYR A 191 21.73 -8.14 12.06
N LEU A 192 20.61 -8.45 12.71
CA LEU A 192 20.49 -9.61 13.62
C LEU A 192 20.55 -10.96 12.89
N LEU A 193 20.22 -10.97 11.61
CA LEU A 193 20.29 -12.16 10.76
C LEU A 193 21.68 -12.37 10.15
N LYS A 194 22.44 -11.30 9.96
CA LYS A 194 23.76 -11.32 9.32
C LYS A 194 24.73 -12.24 10.08
N LYS A 195 25.57 -12.95 9.32
CA LYS A 195 26.55 -13.88 9.86
C LYS A 195 27.84 -13.20 10.28
#